data_b886c522e0c042956f9b3aa7d8f2ea54
#
_entry.id   b886c522e0c042956f9b3aa7d8f2ea54
#
_cell.length_a   1.000
_cell.length_b   1.000
_cell.length_c   1.000
_cell.angle_alpha   90.00
_cell.angle_beta   90.00
_cell.angle_gamma   90.00
#
_symmetry.space_group_name_H-M   'P 1'
#
loop_
_entity.id
_entity.type
_entity.pdbx_description
1 polymer ?
#
loop_
_entity_poly.entity_id
_entity_poly.type
_entity_poly.pdbx_seq_one_letter_code
_entity_poly.pdbx_strand_id
1 'polypeptide(L)'
;MNESTRQTREDPLRWIDRIANKLRSLWVRRTYPFVSLGSAFQVHYSCDLKRSIAPYIKIGDSVLLDREVWINIPFAPQSGEPAIVFDDGCRVGRRCVISAINQIHFERNVILAPSVLVMDHNHAFEDVRIPIKDQGVTKGGMIRIEEGCWIGYGAAIVCGKGELVIGSNSVIGANAVVSRSIPPNSVVTGNPARVVKQFDPVKGEWVLGSSAFAKATAVRG
;
A
#
# COMPACT_ATOMS: atom_id res chain seq x y z
N MET A 1 4.23 33.34 -7.04
CA MET A 1 3.25 32.72 -7.98
C MET A 1 3.02 31.31 -7.46
N ASN A 2 1.78 30.97 -7.11
CA ASN A 2 1.45 29.70 -6.46
C ASN A 2 1.71 28.53 -7.45
N GLU A 3 2.23 27.40 -6.98
CA GLU A 3 2.56 26.19 -7.76
C GLU A 3 1.38 25.72 -8.64
N SER A 4 0.17 25.88 -8.14
CA SER A 4 -1.08 25.60 -8.87
C SER A 4 -1.29 26.49 -10.10
N THR A 5 -0.85 27.74 -10.05
CA THR A 5 -0.96 28.71 -11.17
C THR A 5 0.08 28.44 -12.24
N ARG A 6 1.26 27.96 -11.85
CA ARG A 6 2.34 27.55 -12.77
C ARG A 6 1.93 26.31 -13.57
N GLN A 7 1.39 25.30 -12.90
CA GLN A 7 0.90 24.07 -13.55
C GLN A 7 -0.26 24.29 -14.53
N THR A 8 -1.14 25.27 -14.27
CA THR A 8 -2.26 25.59 -15.19
C THR A 8 -1.78 26.26 -16.49
N ARG A 9 -0.62 26.93 -16.47
CA ARG A 9 -0.01 27.48 -17.69
C ARG A 9 0.67 26.44 -18.56
N GLU A 10 1.21 25.37 -17.93
CA GLU A 10 1.90 24.28 -18.63
C GLU A 10 0.91 23.30 -19.30
N ASP A 11 -0.28 23.11 -18.73
CA ASP A 11 -1.32 22.25 -19.28
C ASP A 11 -2.71 22.83 -19.00
N PRO A 12 -3.26 23.61 -19.94
CA PRO A 12 -4.55 24.28 -19.75
C PRO A 12 -5.73 23.30 -19.60
N LEU A 13 -5.61 22.03 -20.03
CA LEU A 13 -6.70 21.05 -19.89
C LEU A 13 -6.74 20.38 -18.50
N ARG A 14 -5.74 20.57 -17.66
CA ARG A 14 -5.73 20.02 -16.30
C ARG A 14 -6.85 20.52 -15.38
N TRP A 15 -7.49 21.63 -15.72
CA TRP A 15 -8.66 22.09 -14.96
C TRP A 15 -9.83 21.10 -15.04
N ILE A 16 -9.99 20.38 -16.15
CA ILE A 16 -11.02 19.34 -16.33
C ILE A 16 -10.79 18.23 -15.31
N ASP A 17 -9.55 17.71 -15.22
CA ASP A 17 -9.18 16.70 -14.25
C ASP A 17 -9.45 17.17 -12.79
N ARG A 18 -9.12 18.42 -12.49
CA ARG A 18 -9.35 18.99 -11.14
C ARG A 18 -10.83 19.03 -10.78
N ILE A 19 -11.68 19.47 -11.71
CA ILE A 19 -13.13 19.50 -11.50
C ILE A 19 -13.65 18.08 -11.36
N ALA A 20 -13.30 17.17 -12.26
CA ALA A 20 -13.71 15.77 -12.22
C ALA A 20 -13.34 15.10 -10.89
N ASN A 21 -12.11 15.31 -10.42
CA ASN A 21 -11.65 14.78 -9.12
C ASN A 21 -12.41 15.38 -7.95
N LYS A 22 -12.67 16.69 -7.96
CA LYS A 22 -13.44 17.35 -6.91
C LYS A 22 -14.88 16.83 -6.87
N LEU A 23 -15.52 16.71 -8.01
CA LEU A 23 -16.88 16.15 -8.12
C LEU A 23 -16.90 14.69 -7.69
N ARG A 24 -15.95 13.89 -8.15
CA ARG A 24 -15.81 12.47 -7.73
C ARG A 24 -15.64 12.35 -6.22
N SER A 25 -14.71 13.11 -5.64
CA SER A 25 -14.46 13.07 -4.19
C SER A 25 -15.70 13.50 -3.41
N LEU A 26 -16.41 14.54 -3.83
CA LEU A 26 -17.65 15.00 -3.19
C LEU A 26 -18.74 13.92 -3.28
N TRP A 27 -18.89 13.30 -4.46
CA TRP A 27 -19.90 12.25 -4.66
C TRP A 27 -19.60 11.02 -3.81
N VAL A 28 -18.35 10.55 -3.78
CA VAL A 28 -17.90 9.43 -2.96
C VAL A 28 -18.15 9.73 -1.47
N ARG A 29 -17.80 10.92 -1.00
CA ARG A 29 -18.05 11.34 0.40
C ARG A 29 -19.52 11.35 0.79
N ARG A 30 -20.42 11.60 -0.17
CA ARG A 30 -21.88 11.67 0.07
C ARG A 30 -22.58 10.32 -0.01
N THR A 31 -22.05 9.40 -0.80
CA THR A 31 -22.80 8.20 -1.21
C THR A 31 -22.17 6.88 -0.79
N TYR A 32 -20.88 6.84 -0.48
CA TYR A 32 -20.19 5.61 -0.11
C TYR A 32 -20.29 5.37 1.39
N PRO A 33 -20.81 4.20 1.81
CA PRO A 33 -21.02 3.87 3.22
C PRO A 33 -19.74 3.33 3.87
N PHE A 34 -18.67 4.13 3.92
CA PHE A 34 -17.43 3.76 4.62
C PHE A 34 -17.68 3.54 6.11
N VAL A 35 -16.88 2.69 6.76
CA VAL A 35 -16.89 2.54 8.22
C VAL A 35 -16.67 3.89 8.90
N SER A 36 -15.66 4.63 8.44
CA SER A 36 -15.47 6.04 8.76
C SER A 36 -14.74 6.72 7.61
N LEU A 37 -14.98 8.02 7.45
CA LEU A 37 -14.35 8.83 6.41
C LEU A 37 -13.91 10.16 6.99
N GLY A 38 -12.60 10.34 7.05
CA GLY A 38 -11.96 11.55 7.54
C GLY A 38 -12.16 12.77 6.65
N SER A 39 -11.71 13.90 7.13
CA SER A 39 -11.72 15.16 6.39
C SER A 39 -10.69 15.13 5.25
N ALA A 40 -10.86 16.00 4.26
CA ALA A 40 -9.91 16.18 3.15
C ALA A 40 -9.52 14.90 2.37
N PHE A 41 -10.32 13.83 2.42
CA PHE A 41 -10.14 12.66 1.56
C PHE A 41 -10.26 13.06 0.08
N GLN A 42 -9.29 12.62 -0.71
CA GLN A 42 -9.23 12.86 -2.14
C GLN A 42 -9.10 11.55 -2.89
N VAL A 43 -9.93 11.35 -3.89
CA VAL A 43 -9.89 10.18 -4.77
C VAL A 43 -9.97 10.64 -6.23
N HIS A 44 -9.01 10.17 -7.04
CA HIS A 44 -9.02 10.45 -8.47
C HIS A 44 -10.22 9.76 -9.14
N TYR A 45 -10.82 10.39 -10.15
CA TYR A 45 -12.01 9.85 -10.82
C TYR A 45 -11.77 8.50 -11.51
N SER A 46 -10.52 8.21 -11.93
CA SER A 46 -10.13 6.94 -12.57
C SER A 46 -9.83 5.80 -11.59
N CYS A 47 -9.96 6.02 -10.26
CA CYS A 47 -9.81 4.93 -9.30
C CYS A 47 -10.93 3.91 -9.43
N ASP A 48 -10.58 2.62 -9.45
CA ASP A 48 -11.54 1.53 -9.31
C ASP A 48 -11.79 1.25 -7.83
N LEU A 49 -12.74 1.99 -7.28
CA LEU A 49 -13.24 1.86 -5.92
C LEU A 49 -14.75 1.64 -5.99
N LYS A 50 -15.20 0.42 -5.79
CA LYS A 50 -16.62 0.05 -5.84
C LYS A 50 -17.34 0.48 -4.57
N ARG A 51 -18.57 0.99 -4.72
CA ARG A 51 -19.42 1.37 -3.57
C ARG A 51 -19.72 0.17 -2.66
N SER A 52 -19.86 -1.03 -3.23
CA SER A 52 -20.20 -2.26 -2.50
C SER A 52 -19.15 -2.70 -1.49
N ILE A 53 -17.88 -2.31 -1.65
CA ILE A 53 -16.81 -2.64 -0.72
C ILE A 53 -16.55 -1.56 0.33
N ALA A 54 -17.15 -0.38 0.17
CA ALA A 54 -16.97 0.74 1.11
C ALA A 54 -17.31 0.40 2.58
N PRO A 55 -18.31 -0.45 2.89
CA PRO A 55 -18.60 -0.85 4.28
C PRO A 55 -17.44 -1.59 4.99
N TYR A 56 -16.42 -1.99 4.25
CA TYR A 56 -15.26 -2.71 4.78
C TYR A 56 -13.98 -1.86 4.75
N ILE A 57 -14.11 -0.56 4.52
CA ILE A 57 -12.98 0.37 4.42
C ILE A 57 -13.12 1.48 5.45
N LYS A 58 -12.05 1.71 6.21
CA LYS A 58 -11.90 2.86 7.11
C LYS A 58 -10.88 3.82 6.51
N ILE A 59 -11.20 5.12 6.47
CA ILE A 59 -10.34 6.17 5.88
C ILE A 59 -10.20 7.31 6.88
N GLY A 60 -8.96 7.64 7.23
CA GLY A 60 -8.58 8.77 8.08
C GLY A 60 -8.57 10.11 7.34
N ASP A 61 -8.03 11.12 8.01
CA ASP A 61 -7.93 12.47 7.49
C ASP A 61 -6.84 12.61 6.42
N SER A 62 -7.06 13.48 5.42
CA SER A 62 -6.06 13.85 4.41
C SER A 62 -5.49 12.67 3.60
N VAL A 63 -6.25 11.59 3.44
CA VAL A 63 -5.86 10.45 2.60
C VAL A 63 -6.06 10.78 1.13
N LEU A 64 -5.07 10.40 0.30
CA LEU A 64 -5.10 10.60 -1.16
C LEU A 64 -4.96 9.29 -1.91
N LEU A 65 -5.91 9.00 -2.80
CA LEU A 65 -5.82 7.93 -3.80
C LEU A 65 -5.62 8.57 -5.19
N ASP A 66 -4.45 8.37 -5.79
CA ASP A 66 -4.09 8.90 -7.10
C ASP A 66 -4.72 8.07 -8.24
N ARG A 67 -4.37 8.36 -9.46
CA ARG A 67 -4.94 7.79 -10.71
C ARG A 67 -4.83 6.28 -10.76
N GLU A 68 -5.89 5.64 -11.26
CA GLU A 68 -5.88 4.21 -11.59
C GLU A 68 -5.54 3.30 -10.40
N VAL A 69 -5.77 3.76 -9.17
CA VAL A 69 -5.68 2.90 -7.98
C VAL A 69 -6.83 1.91 -8.01
N TRP A 70 -6.52 0.63 -7.84
CA TRP A 70 -7.50 -0.44 -7.72
C TRP A 70 -7.56 -0.94 -6.27
N ILE A 71 -8.74 -0.75 -5.67
CA ILE A 71 -9.07 -1.29 -4.34
C ILE A 71 -10.02 -2.48 -4.53
N ASN A 72 -9.60 -3.64 -4.05
CA ASN A 72 -10.37 -4.87 -4.17
C ASN A 72 -10.59 -5.54 -2.82
N ILE A 73 -11.82 -5.92 -2.55
CA ILE A 73 -12.23 -6.78 -1.43
C ILE A 73 -13.16 -7.82 -2.03
N PRO A 74 -12.62 -8.99 -2.43
CA PRO A 74 -13.40 -9.99 -3.18
C PRO A 74 -14.52 -10.63 -2.36
N PHE A 75 -14.37 -10.66 -1.04
CA PHE A 75 -15.35 -11.23 -0.11
C PHE A 75 -15.52 -10.34 1.11
N ALA A 76 -16.69 -10.36 1.74
CA ALA A 76 -16.90 -9.68 3.02
C ALA A 76 -15.96 -10.26 4.09
N PRO A 77 -15.25 -9.42 4.87
CA PRO A 77 -14.37 -9.89 5.93
C PRO A 77 -15.16 -10.72 6.96
N GLN A 78 -14.59 -11.86 7.38
CA GLN A 78 -15.26 -12.71 8.37
C GLN A 78 -15.06 -12.21 9.81
N SER A 79 -14.07 -11.36 10.05
CA SER A 79 -13.75 -10.81 11.37
C SER A 79 -14.76 -9.77 11.90
N GLY A 80 -15.56 -9.17 11.01
CA GLY A 80 -16.38 -7.99 11.34
C GLY A 80 -15.59 -6.68 11.38
N GLU A 81 -14.27 -6.73 11.28
CA GLU A 81 -13.38 -5.56 11.23
C GLU A 81 -13.19 -5.06 9.79
N PRO A 82 -12.80 -3.79 9.59
CA PRO A 82 -12.50 -3.28 8.27
C PRO A 82 -11.35 -4.07 7.60
N ALA A 83 -11.56 -4.48 6.35
CA ALA A 83 -10.54 -5.18 5.56
C ALA A 83 -9.41 -4.24 5.13
N ILE A 84 -9.70 -2.96 4.91
CA ILE A 84 -8.70 -1.96 4.56
C ILE A 84 -8.85 -0.75 5.47
N VAL A 85 -7.74 -0.38 6.09
CA VAL A 85 -7.66 0.80 6.97
C VAL A 85 -6.55 1.71 6.45
N PHE A 86 -6.90 2.97 6.21
CA PHE A 86 -5.95 4.04 5.99
C PHE A 86 -6.05 5.01 7.15
N ASP A 87 -5.01 5.15 7.94
CA ASP A 87 -4.91 6.23 8.91
C ASP A 87 -4.54 7.56 8.23
N ASP A 88 -4.40 8.63 9.02
CA ASP A 88 -4.25 9.98 8.53
C ASP A 88 -3.00 10.18 7.67
N GLY A 89 -3.11 11.02 6.64
CA GLY A 89 -1.98 11.47 5.83
C GLY A 89 -1.46 10.42 4.82
N CYS A 90 -2.11 9.25 4.70
CA CYS A 90 -1.67 8.23 3.74
C CYS A 90 -1.80 8.70 2.30
N ARG A 91 -0.81 8.36 1.47
CA ARG A 91 -0.78 8.68 0.04
C ARG A 91 -0.55 7.44 -0.79
N VAL A 92 -1.50 7.13 -1.66
CA VAL A 92 -1.44 5.98 -2.57
C VAL A 92 -1.18 6.50 -3.98
N GLY A 93 -0.01 6.17 -4.52
CA GLY A 93 0.41 6.55 -5.86
C GLY A 93 -0.40 5.87 -6.95
N ARG A 94 -0.26 6.39 -8.17
CA ARG A 94 -1.00 5.89 -9.34
C ARG A 94 -0.75 4.40 -9.61
N ARG A 95 -1.78 3.68 -10.11
CA ARG A 95 -1.72 2.27 -10.48
C ARG A 95 -1.35 1.33 -9.34
N CYS A 96 -1.50 1.76 -8.09
CA CYS A 96 -1.37 0.83 -6.98
C CYS A 96 -2.54 -0.13 -6.95
N VAL A 97 -2.25 -1.36 -6.52
CA VAL A 97 -3.24 -2.43 -6.31
C VAL A 97 -3.25 -2.78 -4.84
N ILE A 98 -4.41 -2.69 -4.22
CA ILE A 98 -4.61 -3.08 -2.81
C ILE A 98 -5.75 -4.07 -2.78
N SER A 99 -5.45 -5.34 -2.44
CA SER A 99 -6.45 -6.41 -2.43
C SER A 99 -6.44 -7.14 -1.09
N ALA A 100 -7.55 -7.07 -0.35
CA ALA A 100 -7.69 -7.60 0.99
C ALA A 100 -8.85 -8.58 1.12
N ILE A 101 -8.65 -9.66 1.86
CA ILE A 101 -9.70 -10.57 2.33
C ILE A 101 -9.81 -10.59 3.86
N ASN A 102 -8.72 -10.30 4.57
CA ASN A 102 -8.69 -10.19 6.03
C ASN A 102 -8.46 -8.74 6.44
N GLN A 103 -7.18 -8.28 6.47
CA GLN A 103 -6.90 -6.91 6.85
C GLN A 103 -5.58 -6.40 6.25
N ILE A 104 -5.62 -5.22 5.65
CA ILE A 104 -4.46 -4.40 5.29
C ILE A 104 -4.62 -3.06 5.99
N HIS A 105 -3.70 -2.74 6.91
CA HIS A 105 -3.68 -1.50 7.67
C HIS A 105 -2.46 -0.66 7.29
N PHE A 106 -2.72 0.54 6.79
CA PHE A 106 -1.73 1.58 6.55
C PHE A 106 -1.83 2.59 7.69
N GLU A 107 -0.82 2.63 8.56
CA GLU A 107 -0.75 3.61 9.63
C GLU A 107 -0.44 5.01 9.09
N ARG A 108 -0.36 6.00 9.99
CA ARG A 108 -0.23 7.41 9.61
C ARG A 108 0.96 7.68 8.69
N ASN A 109 0.76 8.60 7.73
CA ASN A 109 1.82 9.11 6.86
C ASN A 109 2.52 8.03 5.98
N VAL A 110 1.89 6.89 5.74
CA VAL A 110 2.41 5.88 4.80
C VAL A 110 2.28 6.40 3.37
N ILE A 111 3.37 6.26 2.60
CA ILE A 111 3.43 6.66 1.20
C ILE A 111 3.70 5.44 0.33
N LEU A 112 2.79 5.14 -0.59
CA LEU A 112 2.99 4.18 -1.67
C LEU A 112 3.38 4.94 -2.96
N ALA A 113 4.55 4.64 -3.49
CA ALA A 113 4.94 5.10 -4.83
C ALA A 113 4.05 4.45 -5.91
N PRO A 114 4.11 4.88 -7.18
CA PRO A 114 3.31 4.27 -8.23
C PRO A 114 3.55 2.77 -8.41
N SER A 115 2.49 2.05 -8.84
CA SER A 115 2.52 0.62 -9.21
C SER A 115 2.88 -0.34 -8.06
N VAL A 116 2.67 0.06 -6.82
CA VAL A 116 2.85 -0.82 -5.65
C VAL A 116 1.68 -1.80 -5.57
N LEU A 117 2.01 -3.08 -5.28
CA LEU A 117 1.05 -4.13 -4.95
C LEU A 117 1.06 -4.40 -3.45
N VAL A 118 -0.11 -4.39 -2.80
CA VAL A 118 -0.29 -4.87 -1.42
C VAL A 118 -1.44 -5.89 -1.41
N MET A 119 -1.14 -7.14 -1.06
CA MET A 119 -2.11 -8.23 -1.12
C MET A 119 -1.93 -9.19 0.07
N ASP A 120 -3.01 -9.44 0.80
CA ASP A 120 -3.01 -10.31 1.99
C ASP A 120 -3.38 -11.76 1.70
N HIS A 121 -3.58 -12.13 0.44
CA HIS A 121 -4.01 -13.47 0.01
C HIS A 121 -3.38 -13.88 -1.32
N ASN A 122 -3.52 -15.17 -1.67
CA ASN A 122 -3.11 -15.73 -2.95
C ASN A 122 -4.23 -16.66 -3.47
N HIS A 123 -4.12 -17.10 -4.71
CA HIS A 123 -4.90 -18.24 -5.17
C HIS A 123 -4.42 -19.53 -4.47
N ALA A 124 -5.36 -20.41 -4.12
CA ALA A 124 -5.03 -21.75 -3.66
C ALA A 124 -4.51 -22.59 -4.84
N PHE A 125 -3.48 -23.39 -4.60
CA PHE A 125 -2.79 -24.17 -5.63
C PHE A 125 -2.30 -25.54 -5.13
N GLU A 126 -2.72 -25.95 -3.95
CA GLU A 126 -2.19 -27.12 -3.25
C GLU A 126 -2.62 -28.43 -3.92
N ASP A 127 -3.80 -28.50 -4.53
CA ASP A 127 -4.23 -29.69 -5.25
C ASP A 127 -3.85 -29.63 -6.74
N VAL A 128 -2.78 -30.33 -7.10
CA VAL A 128 -2.25 -30.36 -8.46
C VAL A 128 -3.20 -30.98 -9.50
N ARG A 129 -4.29 -31.64 -9.06
CA ARG A 129 -5.29 -32.26 -9.93
C ARG A 129 -6.40 -31.29 -10.33
N ILE A 130 -6.52 -30.16 -9.63
CA ILE A 130 -7.57 -29.16 -9.85
C ILE A 130 -6.92 -27.92 -10.45
N PRO A 131 -7.46 -27.34 -11.54
CA PRO A 131 -6.97 -26.07 -12.06
C PRO A 131 -6.98 -24.98 -10.97
N ILE A 132 -5.93 -24.15 -10.90
CA ILE A 132 -5.79 -23.11 -9.86
C ILE A 132 -7.02 -22.19 -9.76
N LYS A 133 -7.61 -21.83 -10.92
CA LYS A 133 -8.82 -20.99 -10.98
C LYS A 133 -10.03 -21.58 -10.24
N ASP A 134 -10.06 -22.89 -10.05
CA ASP A 134 -11.18 -23.63 -9.46
C ASP A 134 -10.92 -23.98 -7.98
N GLN A 135 -9.71 -23.70 -7.44
CA GLN A 135 -9.36 -23.93 -6.04
C GLN A 135 -9.70 -22.74 -5.12
N GLY A 136 -10.07 -21.58 -5.69
CA GLY A 136 -10.38 -20.38 -4.94
C GLY A 136 -9.14 -19.63 -4.45
N VAL A 137 -9.24 -19.03 -3.27
CA VAL A 137 -8.15 -18.24 -2.64
C VAL A 137 -7.74 -18.86 -1.31
N THR A 138 -6.51 -18.59 -0.89
CA THR A 138 -5.99 -18.99 0.43
C THR A 138 -6.78 -18.30 1.54
N LYS A 139 -6.63 -18.77 2.80
CA LYS A 139 -7.19 -18.08 3.97
C LYS A 139 -6.59 -16.69 4.19
N GLY A 140 -5.48 -16.40 3.52
CA GLY A 140 -4.79 -15.12 3.60
C GLY A 140 -4.10 -14.87 4.94
N GLY A 141 -3.42 -13.73 5.02
CA GLY A 141 -2.78 -13.22 6.22
C GLY A 141 -3.32 -11.85 6.59
N MET A 142 -2.55 -11.10 7.37
CA MET A 142 -2.77 -9.69 7.67
C MET A 142 -1.51 -8.90 7.33
N ILE A 143 -1.69 -7.68 6.86
CA ILE A 143 -0.58 -6.77 6.55
C ILE A 143 -0.75 -5.49 7.36
N ARG A 144 0.29 -5.10 8.08
CA ARG A 144 0.38 -3.81 8.75
C ARG A 144 1.62 -3.07 8.29
N ILE A 145 1.43 -1.89 7.74
CA ILE A 145 2.50 -0.98 7.35
C ILE A 145 2.46 0.17 8.34
N GLU A 146 3.45 0.19 9.23
CA GLU A 146 3.51 1.14 10.32
C GLU A 146 3.86 2.56 9.85
N GLU A 147 3.66 3.53 10.74
CA GLU A 147 3.76 4.97 10.49
C GLU A 147 5.05 5.37 9.76
N GLY A 148 4.92 6.33 8.84
CA GLY A 148 6.05 6.97 8.18
C GLY A 148 6.79 6.12 7.15
N CYS A 149 6.27 4.93 6.80
CA CYS A 149 6.89 4.07 5.80
C CYS A 149 6.77 4.63 4.38
N TRP A 150 7.82 4.44 3.59
CA TRP A 150 7.81 4.69 2.15
C TRP A 150 8.01 3.40 1.36
N ILE A 151 7.00 3.05 0.56
CA ILE A 151 7.02 1.88 -0.31
C ILE A 151 7.36 2.34 -1.73
N GLY A 152 8.51 1.93 -2.22
CA GLY A 152 9.08 2.34 -3.51
C GLY A 152 8.31 1.80 -4.71
N TYR A 153 8.56 2.40 -5.87
CA TYR A 153 7.91 2.06 -7.13
C TYR A 153 7.94 0.56 -7.44
N GLY A 154 6.78 0.01 -7.81
CA GLY A 154 6.67 -1.38 -8.26
C GLY A 154 6.94 -2.43 -7.18
N ALA A 155 7.11 -2.04 -5.90
CA ALA A 155 7.29 -3.00 -4.82
C ALA A 155 6.02 -3.84 -4.62
N ALA A 156 6.19 -5.10 -4.23
CA ALA A 156 5.11 -6.02 -3.91
C ALA A 156 5.20 -6.45 -2.43
N ILE A 157 4.12 -6.22 -1.68
CA ILE A 157 3.97 -6.65 -0.29
C ILE A 157 2.91 -7.75 -0.29
N VAL A 158 3.30 -8.99 -0.01
CA VAL A 158 2.40 -10.14 -0.13
C VAL A 158 2.44 -10.99 1.15
N CYS A 159 1.27 -11.24 1.75
CA CYS A 159 1.10 -12.04 2.94
C CYS A 159 0.01 -13.10 2.74
N GLY A 160 0.40 -14.30 2.34
CA GLY A 160 -0.57 -15.39 2.13
C GLY A 160 -0.96 -16.13 3.41
N LYS A 161 -0.32 -15.86 4.56
CA LYS A 161 -0.54 -16.54 5.84
C LYS A 161 0.07 -15.76 7.00
N GLY A 162 -0.60 -15.75 8.14
CA GLY A 162 -0.11 -15.12 9.38
C GLY A 162 -0.15 -13.59 9.30
N GLU A 163 0.84 -12.92 9.88
CA GLU A 163 0.94 -11.46 9.88
C GLU A 163 2.28 -11.01 9.28
N LEU A 164 2.21 -9.97 8.44
CA LEU A 164 3.37 -9.27 7.90
C LEU A 164 3.34 -7.83 8.38
N VAL A 165 4.37 -7.42 9.11
CA VAL A 165 4.53 -6.05 9.61
C VAL A 165 5.72 -5.38 8.93
N ILE A 166 5.51 -4.21 8.34
CA ILE A 166 6.60 -3.32 7.94
C ILE A 166 6.74 -2.27 9.03
N GLY A 167 7.82 -2.39 9.82
CA GLY A 167 8.08 -1.53 10.97
C GLY A 167 8.27 -0.07 10.57
N SER A 168 7.90 0.81 11.47
CA SER A 168 7.82 2.26 11.28
C SER A 168 9.07 2.89 10.66
N ASN A 169 8.90 3.98 9.93
CA ASN A 169 9.97 4.74 9.27
C ASN A 169 10.86 3.91 8.33
N SER A 170 10.35 2.79 7.81
CA SER A 170 11.11 1.94 6.89
C SER A 170 10.90 2.33 5.43
N VAL A 171 11.92 2.05 4.63
CA VAL A 171 11.94 2.29 3.19
C VAL A 171 12.02 0.97 2.46
N ILE A 172 11.02 0.66 1.65
CA ILE A 172 11.02 -0.47 0.74
C ILE A 172 11.45 0.03 -0.64
N GLY A 173 12.59 -0.46 -1.11
CA GLY A 173 13.16 -0.06 -2.41
C GLY A 173 12.29 -0.48 -3.59
N ALA A 174 12.50 0.18 -4.71
CA ALA A 174 11.75 -0.10 -5.94
C ALA A 174 11.89 -1.59 -6.36
N ASN A 175 10.78 -2.17 -6.83
CA ASN A 175 10.67 -3.57 -7.28
C ASN A 175 11.06 -4.62 -6.22
N ALA A 176 11.11 -4.26 -4.95
CA ALA A 176 11.33 -5.23 -3.88
C ALA A 176 10.09 -6.10 -3.66
N VAL A 177 10.29 -7.39 -3.37
CA VAL A 177 9.22 -8.33 -3.04
C VAL A 177 9.32 -8.71 -1.58
N VAL A 178 8.42 -8.16 -0.75
CA VAL A 178 8.37 -8.35 0.70
C VAL A 178 7.33 -9.41 1.03
N SER A 179 7.78 -10.52 1.59
CA SER A 179 6.94 -11.63 2.05
C SER A 179 7.18 -12.01 3.52
N ARG A 180 7.92 -11.18 4.25
CA ARG A 180 8.22 -11.36 5.68
C ARG A 180 8.28 -9.99 6.36
N SER A 181 8.00 -9.97 7.66
CA SER A 181 8.08 -8.74 8.45
C SER A 181 9.45 -8.09 8.40
N ILE A 182 9.45 -6.77 8.42
CA ILE A 182 10.62 -5.89 8.36
C ILE A 182 10.69 -5.12 9.67
N PRO A 183 11.85 -5.10 10.35
CA PRO A 183 12.00 -4.29 11.56
C PRO A 183 11.92 -2.79 11.26
N PRO A 184 11.55 -1.96 12.24
CA PRO A 184 11.47 -0.52 12.05
C PRO A 184 12.82 0.10 11.66
N ASN A 185 12.77 1.30 11.08
CA ASN A 185 13.93 2.06 10.68
C ASN A 185 14.88 1.27 9.76
N SER A 186 14.33 0.57 8.77
CA SER A 186 15.09 -0.28 7.84
C SER A 186 14.99 0.21 6.41
N VAL A 187 16.05 0.03 5.64
CA VAL A 187 16.03 0.13 4.18
C VAL A 187 16.14 -1.28 3.61
N VAL A 188 15.18 -1.62 2.75
CA VAL A 188 14.97 -2.98 2.23
C VAL A 188 14.97 -2.95 0.71
N THR A 189 15.66 -3.90 0.08
CA THR A 189 15.69 -4.02 -1.39
C THR A 189 15.69 -5.47 -1.84
N GLY A 190 15.38 -5.70 -3.10
CA GLY A 190 15.56 -6.98 -3.79
C GLY A 190 14.33 -7.88 -3.83
N ASN A 191 14.47 -8.98 -4.56
CA ASN A 191 13.49 -10.06 -4.69
C ASN A 191 14.21 -11.42 -4.48
N PRO A 192 13.98 -12.11 -3.37
CA PRO A 192 13.21 -11.69 -2.20
C PRO A 192 13.87 -10.52 -1.45
N ALA A 193 13.06 -9.66 -0.83
CA ALA A 193 13.51 -8.47 -0.13
C ALA A 193 14.43 -8.78 1.06
N ARG A 194 15.47 -7.95 1.25
CA ARG A 194 16.43 -8.06 2.36
C ARG A 194 16.73 -6.67 2.91
N VAL A 195 16.93 -6.60 4.22
CA VAL A 195 17.40 -5.39 4.90
C VAL A 195 18.82 -5.10 4.46
N VAL A 196 19.05 -3.95 3.83
CA VAL A 196 20.38 -3.51 3.37
C VAL A 196 20.98 -2.43 4.24
N LYS A 197 20.12 -1.66 4.94
CA LYS A 197 20.53 -0.69 5.98
C LYS A 197 19.52 -0.72 7.12
N GLN A 198 20.00 -0.39 8.31
CA GLN A 198 19.19 -0.19 9.49
C GLN A 198 19.73 1.01 10.27
N PHE A 199 18.84 1.82 10.84
CA PHE A 199 19.26 2.92 11.68
C PHE A 199 19.72 2.41 13.04
N ASP A 200 20.92 2.80 13.44
CA ASP A 200 21.47 2.51 14.78
C ASP A 200 21.16 3.71 15.68
N PRO A 201 20.25 3.57 16.66
CA PRO A 201 19.86 4.69 17.52
C PRO A 201 20.97 5.11 18.49
N VAL A 202 21.92 4.23 18.79
CA VAL A 202 23.05 4.54 19.69
C VAL A 202 24.07 5.41 18.97
N LYS A 203 24.34 5.10 17.69
CA LYS A 203 25.27 5.87 16.86
C LYS A 203 24.62 7.09 16.18
N GLY A 204 23.27 7.11 16.09
CA GLY A 204 22.55 8.14 15.37
C GLY A 204 22.72 8.09 13.84
N GLU A 205 23.09 6.96 13.27
CA GLU A 205 23.42 6.82 11.84
C GLU A 205 22.86 5.55 11.21
N TRP A 206 22.77 5.53 9.88
CA TRP A 206 22.39 4.37 9.09
C TRP A 206 23.57 3.44 8.88
N VAL A 207 23.50 2.22 9.42
CA VAL A 207 24.52 1.17 9.26
C VAL A 207 24.08 0.15 8.22
N LEU A 208 25.05 -0.58 7.63
CA LEU A 208 24.74 -1.69 6.72
C LEU A 208 24.01 -2.81 7.48
N GLY A 209 22.94 -3.33 6.89
CA GLY A 209 22.22 -4.46 7.44
C GLY A 209 23.06 -5.75 7.44
N SER A 210 22.79 -6.63 8.37
CA SER A 210 23.52 -7.92 8.53
C SER A 210 23.52 -8.79 7.25
N SER A 211 22.49 -8.70 6.41
CA SER A 211 22.43 -9.38 5.12
C SER A 211 23.33 -8.77 4.02
N ALA A 212 23.77 -7.52 4.17
CA ALA A 212 24.70 -6.89 3.25
C ALA A 212 26.16 -7.35 3.50
N PHE A 213 26.51 -7.67 4.75
CA PHE A 213 27.81 -8.20 5.11
C PHE A 213 28.06 -9.62 4.54
N ALA A 214 27.04 -10.48 4.53
CA ALA A 214 27.15 -11.85 4.04
C ALA A 214 27.48 -11.92 2.52
N LYS A 215 27.07 -10.92 1.72
CA LYS A 215 27.39 -10.86 0.30
C LYS A 215 28.74 -10.21 -0.01
N ALA A 216 29.17 -9.24 0.78
CA ALA A 216 30.47 -8.58 0.57
C ALA A 216 31.65 -9.50 0.86
N THR A 217 31.48 -10.48 1.78
CA THR A 217 32.49 -11.52 2.06
C THR A 217 32.51 -12.64 1.02
N ALA A 218 31.41 -12.93 0.34
CA ALA A 218 31.32 -13.97 -0.68
C ALA A 218 31.93 -13.58 -2.05
N VAL A 219 32.22 -12.30 -2.28
CA VAL A 219 32.81 -11.78 -3.54
C VAL A 219 34.34 -11.63 -3.45
N ARG A 220 34.95 -11.88 -2.31
CA ARG A 220 36.39 -11.78 -2.06
C ARG A 220 37.09 -13.13 -1.80
N GLY A 221 36.39 -14.25 -2.07
CA GLY A 221 36.94 -15.60 -2.01
C GLY A 221 37.17 -16.20 -3.39
#